data_d37a52ccfc17b3f0f42b538942baaede
#
_entry.id   d37a52ccfc17b3f0f42b538942baaede
#
_cell.length_a   1.000
_cell.length_b   1.000
_cell.length_c   1.000
_cell.angle_alpha   90.00
_cell.angle_beta   90.00
_cell.angle_gamma   90.00
#
_symmetry.space_group_name_H-M   'P 1'
#
loop_
_entity.id
_entity.type
_entity.pdbx_description
1 polymer ?
#
loop_
_entity_poly.entity_id
_entity_poly.type
_entity_poly.pdbx_seq_one_letter_code
_entity_poly.pdbx_strand_id
1 'polypeptide(L)'
;MGKLIVEDHPRFDEKTIENLKSTIASYNSDEDTLFIRPEIPRPAVSYDLNGELWIMFDPATKEIIGLEIENFESVFLKKHPEAAKVWKTAKPHCTHKKTQIADDEICTSFLRILLSFFNELFQKNLQQADFRSVKLILTIKS
;
A
#
# COMPACT_ATOMS: atom_id res chain seq x y z
N MET A 1 -4.30 18.06 -19.51
CA MET A 1 -2.89 17.96 -19.22
C MET A 1 -2.51 16.58 -18.79
N GLY A 2 -2.06 15.75 -19.75
CA GLY A 2 -1.71 14.36 -19.50
C GLY A 2 -0.60 14.18 -18.49
N LYS A 3 0.32 15.15 -18.40
CA LYS A 3 1.46 15.06 -17.49
C LYS A 3 1.05 15.04 -16.03
N LEU A 4 -0.09 15.63 -15.67
CA LEU A 4 -0.55 15.64 -14.29
C LEU A 4 -0.92 14.24 -13.81
N ILE A 5 -1.41 13.41 -14.71
CA ILE A 5 -1.76 12.02 -14.38
C ILE A 5 -0.49 11.23 -14.08
N VAL A 6 0.59 11.47 -14.82
CA VAL A 6 1.85 10.77 -14.64
C VAL A 6 2.55 11.17 -13.34
N GLU A 7 2.45 12.47 -12.99
CA GLU A 7 3.14 13.01 -11.82
C GLU A 7 2.41 12.72 -10.51
N ASP A 8 1.16 12.31 -10.59
CA ASP A 8 0.28 12.22 -9.42
C ASP A 8 0.12 10.79 -8.93
N HIS A 9 1.23 10.07 -8.84
CA HIS A 9 1.22 8.73 -8.26
C HIS A 9 2.36 8.60 -7.25
N PRO A 10 2.23 7.65 -6.30
CA PRO A 10 3.24 7.47 -5.27
C PRO A 10 4.52 6.87 -5.80
N ARG A 11 5.61 7.10 -5.07
CA ARG A 11 6.90 6.46 -5.33
C ARG A 11 7.04 5.24 -4.45
N PHE A 12 7.30 4.10 -5.08
CA PHE A 12 7.64 2.88 -4.37
C PHE A 12 9.16 2.72 -4.47
N ASP A 13 9.87 3.02 -3.38
CA ASP A 13 11.33 3.00 -3.34
C ASP A 13 11.84 2.47 -2.00
N GLU A 14 13.13 2.65 -1.75
CA GLU A 14 13.77 2.14 -0.54
C GLU A 14 13.17 2.73 0.75
N LYS A 15 12.64 3.94 0.67
CA LYS A 15 12.06 4.61 1.83
C LYS A 15 10.68 4.05 2.18
N THR A 16 10.04 3.35 1.28
CA THR A 16 8.69 2.84 1.50
C THR A 16 8.61 1.95 2.73
N ILE A 17 9.50 0.93 2.82
CA ILE A 17 9.48 0.04 3.96
C ILE A 17 9.86 0.78 5.25
N GLU A 18 10.80 1.70 5.18
CA GLU A 18 11.19 2.46 6.36
C GLU A 18 10.06 3.35 6.86
N ASN A 19 9.35 4.00 5.95
CA ASN A 19 8.20 4.80 6.32
C ASN A 19 7.09 3.95 6.95
N LEU A 20 6.83 2.78 6.37
CA LEU A 20 5.76 1.92 6.86
C LEU A 20 6.11 1.20 8.16
N LYS A 21 7.39 1.00 8.46
CA LYS A 21 7.81 0.45 9.74
C LYS A 21 7.44 1.37 10.92
N SER A 22 7.38 2.67 10.69
CA SER A 22 7.02 3.63 11.73
C SER A 22 5.51 3.84 11.84
N THR A 23 4.72 3.07 11.10
CA THR A 23 3.26 3.12 11.16
C THR A 23 2.71 2.05 12.10
N ILE A 24 1.39 2.08 12.29
CA ILE A 24 0.68 1.11 13.09
C ILE A 24 -0.22 0.30 12.17
N ALA A 25 -0.19 -1.02 12.33
CA ALA A 25 -1.10 -1.92 11.64
C ALA A 25 -2.33 -2.14 12.51
N SER A 26 -3.51 -1.98 11.93
CA SER A 26 -4.78 -2.16 12.62
C SER A 26 -5.78 -2.86 11.70
N TYR A 27 -6.36 -3.94 12.20
CA TYR A 27 -7.40 -4.65 11.44
C TYR A 27 -8.75 -4.46 12.11
N ASN A 28 -9.70 -3.94 11.35
CA ASN A 28 -11.07 -3.78 11.78
C ASN A 28 -11.89 -4.95 11.25
N SER A 29 -12.26 -5.88 12.14
CA SER A 29 -12.99 -7.08 11.72
C SER A 29 -14.42 -6.80 11.29
N ASP A 30 -15.04 -5.77 11.84
CA ASP A 30 -16.40 -5.41 11.45
C ASP A 30 -16.47 -4.92 10.01
N GLU A 31 -15.46 -4.19 9.57
CA GLU A 31 -15.38 -3.67 8.21
C GLU A 31 -14.52 -4.54 7.30
N ASP A 32 -13.86 -5.54 7.84
CA ASP A 32 -12.90 -6.39 7.11
C ASP A 32 -11.87 -5.53 6.38
N THR A 33 -11.30 -4.57 7.09
CA THR A 33 -10.33 -3.64 6.51
C THR A 33 -9.04 -3.64 7.32
N LEU A 34 -7.93 -3.79 6.62
CA LEU A 34 -6.60 -3.65 7.21
C LEU A 34 -6.08 -2.25 6.93
N PHE A 35 -5.68 -1.57 8.00
CA PHE A 35 -5.08 -0.24 7.93
C PHE A 35 -3.62 -0.32 8.35
N ILE A 36 -2.75 0.29 7.57
CA ILE A 36 -1.35 0.52 7.93
C ILE A 36 -1.14 2.00 7.73
N ARG A 37 -1.05 2.75 8.82
CA ARG A 37 -1.01 4.21 8.73
C ARG A 37 -0.28 4.83 9.91
N PRO A 38 0.19 6.09 9.77
CA PRO A 38 0.85 6.79 10.86
C PRO A 38 -0.04 6.87 12.10
N GLU A 39 0.59 6.79 13.27
CA GLU A 39 -0.11 6.96 14.52
C GLU A 39 -0.78 8.33 14.62
N ILE A 40 -0.07 9.36 14.17
CA ILE A 40 -0.62 10.72 14.10
C ILE A 40 -1.02 10.97 12.66
N PRO A 41 -2.31 11.27 12.40
CA PRO A 41 -2.77 11.54 11.05
C PRO A 41 -1.99 12.68 10.40
N ARG A 42 -1.72 12.55 9.12
CA ARG A 42 -1.04 13.57 8.33
C ARG A 42 -1.70 13.66 6.96
N PRO A 43 -1.56 14.80 6.27
CA PRO A 43 -2.15 14.94 4.95
C PRO A 43 -1.65 13.86 4.00
N ALA A 44 -2.58 13.25 3.28
CA ALA A 44 -2.25 12.18 2.36
C ALA A 44 -3.25 12.15 1.21
N VAL A 45 -2.78 11.67 0.07
CA VAL A 45 -3.61 11.39 -1.09
C VAL A 45 -3.72 9.87 -1.22
N SER A 46 -4.90 9.39 -1.55
CA SER A 46 -5.13 7.96 -1.75
C SER A 46 -5.02 7.62 -3.23
N TYR A 47 -4.32 6.54 -3.51
CA TYR A 47 -4.11 6.03 -4.85
C TYR A 47 -4.62 4.60 -4.92
N ASP A 48 -5.52 4.33 -5.86
CA ASP A 48 -6.09 2.99 -6.05
C ASP A 48 -5.11 2.12 -6.83
N LEU A 49 -4.57 1.10 -6.16
CA LEU A 49 -3.67 0.17 -6.80
C LEU A 49 -4.45 -1.02 -7.34
N ASN A 50 -4.78 -0.94 -8.62
CA ASN A 50 -5.39 -2.03 -9.39
C ASN A 50 -6.70 -2.58 -8.78
N GLY A 51 -7.41 -1.75 -8.04
CA GLY A 51 -8.67 -2.15 -7.41
C GLY A 51 -8.51 -3.07 -6.20
N GLU A 52 -7.29 -3.34 -5.76
CA GLU A 52 -7.06 -4.26 -4.65
C GLU A 52 -6.79 -3.56 -3.33
N LEU A 53 -6.16 -2.40 -3.38
CA LEU A 53 -5.83 -1.67 -2.15
C LEU A 53 -5.64 -0.20 -2.45
N TRP A 54 -5.67 0.59 -1.38
CA TRP A 54 -5.40 2.01 -1.45
C TRP A 54 -4.02 2.28 -0.89
N ILE A 55 -3.22 3.04 -1.63
CA ILE A 55 -1.92 3.53 -1.14
C ILE A 55 -2.10 4.97 -0.73
N MET A 56 -1.69 5.30 0.49
CA MET A 56 -1.69 6.68 0.97
C MET A 56 -0.29 7.25 0.84
N PHE A 57 -0.18 8.39 0.17
CA PHE A 57 1.13 9.01 -0.03
C PHE A 57 1.10 10.50 0.25
N ASP A 58 2.26 11.03 0.60
CA ASP A 58 2.44 12.46 0.85
C ASP A 58 2.40 13.19 -0.50
N PRO A 59 1.49 14.17 -0.68
CA PRO A 59 1.37 14.86 -1.96
C PRO A 59 2.60 15.68 -2.36
N ALA A 60 3.39 16.10 -1.39
CA ALA A 60 4.58 16.92 -1.68
C ALA A 60 5.78 16.06 -2.08
N THR A 61 6.02 14.96 -1.36
CA THR A 61 7.19 14.11 -1.57
C THR A 61 6.90 12.90 -2.43
N LYS A 62 5.63 12.53 -2.58
CA LYS A 62 5.16 11.31 -3.25
C LYS A 62 5.54 10.04 -2.48
N GLU A 63 6.07 10.17 -1.27
CA GLU A 63 6.44 9.00 -0.46
C GLU A 63 5.20 8.30 0.08
N ILE A 64 5.22 6.98 0.03
CA ILE A 64 4.14 6.16 0.58
C ILE A 64 4.22 6.21 2.09
N ILE A 65 3.11 6.54 2.73
CA ILE A 65 3.03 6.70 4.18
C ILE A 65 1.99 5.80 4.82
N GLY A 66 1.20 5.10 4.02
CA GLY A 66 0.21 4.19 4.57
C GLY A 66 -0.46 3.35 3.51
N LEU A 67 -1.23 2.37 3.96
CA LEU A 67 -1.95 1.44 3.10
C LEU A 67 -3.32 1.16 3.72
N GLU A 68 -4.30 0.89 2.86
CA GLU A 68 -5.61 0.46 3.31
C GLU A 68 -6.11 -0.63 2.38
N ILE A 69 -6.48 -1.78 2.95
CA ILE A 69 -6.96 -2.91 2.16
C ILE A 69 -8.36 -3.26 2.63
N GLU A 70 -9.34 -2.93 1.81
CA GLU A 70 -10.73 -3.27 2.06
C GLU A 70 -11.00 -4.73 1.66
N ASN A 71 -11.96 -5.36 2.31
CA ASN A 71 -12.30 -6.77 2.07
C ASN A 71 -11.06 -7.65 2.20
N PHE A 72 -10.31 -7.41 3.28
CA PHE A 72 -9.00 -8.00 3.45
C PHE A 72 -9.07 -9.53 3.56
N GLU A 73 -9.82 -10.04 4.54
CA GLU A 73 -9.94 -11.50 4.71
C GLU A 73 -10.84 -12.13 3.67
N SER A 74 -11.91 -11.45 3.29
CA SER A 74 -12.92 -12.01 2.40
C SER A 74 -12.49 -12.06 0.93
N VAL A 75 -11.63 -11.15 0.49
CA VAL A 75 -11.22 -11.06 -0.91
C VAL A 75 -9.70 -11.09 -1.07
N PHE A 76 -9.00 -10.18 -0.42
CA PHE A 76 -7.56 -10.01 -0.65
C PHE A 76 -6.78 -11.28 -0.31
N LEU A 77 -7.00 -11.86 0.86
CA LEU A 77 -6.25 -13.05 1.28
C LEU A 77 -6.58 -14.28 0.44
N LYS A 78 -7.77 -14.33 -0.15
CA LYS A 78 -8.12 -15.44 -1.05
C LYS A 78 -7.34 -15.36 -2.35
N LYS A 79 -7.00 -14.16 -2.77
CA LYS A 79 -6.17 -13.95 -3.97
C LYS A 79 -4.68 -14.11 -3.69
N HIS A 80 -4.29 -14.00 -2.42
CA HIS A 80 -2.88 -14.02 -2.03
C HIS A 80 -2.65 -15.03 -0.91
N PRO A 81 -2.62 -16.35 -1.23
CA PRO A 81 -2.52 -17.40 -0.21
C PRO A 81 -1.29 -17.31 0.68
N GLU A 82 -0.18 -16.80 0.17
CA GLU A 82 1.04 -16.63 0.97
C GLU A 82 0.83 -15.62 2.08
N ALA A 83 0.14 -14.53 1.77
CA ALA A 83 -0.22 -13.55 2.79
C ALA A 83 -1.19 -14.15 3.80
N ALA A 84 -2.12 -14.98 3.34
CA ALA A 84 -3.07 -15.64 4.22
C ALA A 84 -2.40 -16.53 5.26
N LYS A 85 -1.34 -17.23 4.88
CA LYS A 85 -0.58 -18.09 5.80
C LYS A 85 0.03 -17.30 6.94
N VAL A 86 0.64 -16.18 6.60
CA VAL A 86 1.31 -15.33 7.59
C VAL A 86 0.30 -14.57 8.42
N TRP A 87 -0.84 -14.23 7.82
CA TRP A 87 -1.89 -13.50 8.52
C TRP A 87 -2.42 -14.22 9.74
N LYS A 88 -2.49 -15.53 9.73
CA LYS A 88 -2.94 -16.29 10.90
C LYS A 88 -2.12 -15.95 12.13
N THR A 89 -0.82 -15.79 11.97
CA THR A 89 0.07 -15.43 13.08
C THR A 89 0.03 -13.93 13.35
N ALA A 90 -0.09 -13.12 12.31
CA ALA A 90 -0.05 -11.66 12.45
C ALA A 90 -1.34 -11.06 12.98
N LYS A 91 -2.48 -11.68 12.72
CA LYS A 91 -3.78 -11.10 13.05
C LYS A 91 -3.92 -10.66 14.52
N PRO A 92 -3.54 -11.47 15.54
CA PRO A 92 -3.62 -10.99 16.92
C PRO A 92 -2.78 -9.74 17.17
N HIS A 93 -1.66 -9.60 16.47
CA HIS A 93 -0.78 -8.44 16.63
C HIS A 93 -1.39 -7.18 16.03
N CYS A 94 -2.31 -7.31 15.10
CA CYS A 94 -2.99 -6.20 14.46
C CYS A 94 -4.32 -5.84 15.09
N THR A 95 -4.89 -6.73 15.90
CA THR A 95 -6.20 -6.51 16.53
C THR A 95 -6.11 -6.05 17.97
N HIS A 96 -5.06 -6.45 18.69
CA HIS A 96 -4.95 -6.22 20.12
C HIS A 96 -3.83 -5.29 20.54
N LYS A 97 -2.87 -5.01 19.66
CA LYS A 97 -1.73 -4.16 19.97
C LYS A 97 -1.72 -2.93 19.07
N LYS A 98 -1.37 -1.79 19.67
CA LYS A 98 -1.18 -0.54 18.93
C LYS A 98 0.28 -0.12 19.04
N THR A 99 1.18 -1.00 18.61
CA THR A 99 2.60 -0.71 18.57
C THR A 99 3.02 -0.46 17.12
N GLN A 100 4.12 0.27 16.98
CA GLN A 100 4.68 0.48 15.64
C GLN A 100 5.12 -0.86 15.06
N ILE A 101 4.99 -0.99 13.76
CA ILE A 101 5.35 -2.23 13.07
C ILE A 101 6.81 -2.61 13.34
N ALA A 102 7.69 -1.61 13.39
CA ALA A 102 9.13 -1.85 13.65
C ALA A 102 9.40 -2.51 14.99
N ASP A 103 8.51 -2.31 15.96
CA ASP A 103 8.68 -2.85 17.32
C ASP A 103 8.10 -4.26 17.46
N ASP A 104 7.54 -4.81 16.40
CA ASP A 104 6.93 -6.15 16.39
C ASP A 104 7.47 -6.93 15.20
N GLU A 105 8.26 -7.97 15.47
CA GLU A 105 8.88 -8.77 14.40
C GLU A 105 7.86 -9.47 13.53
N ILE A 106 6.75 -9.90 14.12
CA ILE A 106 5.69 -10.57 13.36
C ILE A 106 5.02 -9.59 12.42
N CYS A 107 4.72 -8.40 12.89
CA CYS A 107 4.17 -7.34 12.05
C CYS A 107 5.15 -6.93 10.96
N THR A 108 6.43 -6.83 11.29
CA THR A 108 7.48 -6.49 10.31
C THR A 108 7.56 -7.55 9.21
N SER A 109 7.55 -8.83 9.59
CA SER A 109 7.57 -9.93 8.63
C SER A 109 6.34 -9.92 7.74
N PHE A 110 5.18 -9.68 8.34
CA PHE A 110 3.93 -9.59 7.59
C PHE A 110 3.96 -8.42 6.61
N LEU A 111 4.44 -7.26 7.04
CA LEU A 111 4.58 -6.10 6.18
C LEU A 111 5.48 -6.39 4.97
N ARG A 112 6.59 -7.09 5.19
CA ARG A 112 7.51 -7.43 4.10
C ARG A 112 6.83 -8.30 3.04
N ILE A 113 6.01 -9.25 3.48
CA ILE A 113 5.28 -10.11 2.56
C ILE A 113 4.26 -9.30 1.79
N LEU A 114 3.51 -8.43 2.46
CA LEU A 114 2.58 -7.54 1.78
C LEU A 114 3.30 -6.67 0.76
N LEU A 115 4.44 -6.09 1.14
CA LEU A 115 5.17 -5.20 0.24
C LEU A 115 5.72 -5.93 -0.99
N SER A 116 6.04 -7.22 -0.88
CA SER A 116 6.48 -7.97 -2.05
C SER A 116 5.36 -8.08 -3.09
N PHE A 117 4.11 -8.29 -2.64
CA PHE A 117 2.96 -8.28 -3.55
C PHE A 117 2.68 -6.87 -4.08
N PHE A 118 2.74 -5.87 -3.21
CA PHE A 118 2.48 -4.49 -3.63
C PHE A 118 3.48 -4.02 -4.65
N ASN A 119 4.76 -4.36 -4.46
CA ASN A 119 5.78 -4.00 -5.42
C ASN A 119 5.47 -4.59 -6.79
N GLU A 120 5.09 -5.86 -6.82
CA GLU A 120 4.72 -6.52 -8.07
C GLU A 120 3.52 -5.87 -8.72
N LEU A 121 2.45 -5.65 -7.95
CA LEU A 121 1.25 -5.00 -8.44
C LEU A 121 1.53 -3.55 -8.87
N PHE A 122 2.33 -2.84 -8.09
CA PHE A 122 2.68 -1.46 -8.36
C PHE A 122 3.47 -1.34 -9.66
N GLN A 123 4.44 -2.23 -9.87
CA GLN A 123 5.22 -2.23 -11.10
C GLN A 123 4.34 -2.52 -12.32
N LYS A 124 3.43 -3.48 -12.21
CA LYS A 124 2.48 -3.76 -13.29
C LYS A 124 1.59 -2.56 -13.57
N ASN A 125 1.08 -1.94 -12.53
CA ASN A 125 0.20 -0.79 -12.66
C ASN A 125 0.94 0.40 -13.26
N LEU A 126 2.17 0.63 -12.83
CA LEU A 126 3.02 1.68 -13.40
C LEU A 126 3.35 1.43 -14.85
N GLN A 127 3.68 0.20 -15.20
CA GLN A 127 3.97 -0.14 -16.59
C GLN A 127 2.77 0.15 -17.49
N GLN A 128 1.57 -0.22 -17.03
CA GLN A 128 0.36 0.08 -17.77
C GLN A 128 0.09 1.58 -17.84
N ALA A 129 0.26 2.27 -16.72
CA ALA A 129 0.10 3.72 -16.66
C ALA A 129 1.13 4.42 -17.51
N ASP A 130 2.39 4.00 -17.43
CA ASP A 130 3.47 4.56 -18.23
C ASP A 130 3.23 4.36 -19.72
N PHE A 131 2.77 3.17 -20.08
CA PHE A 131 2.44 2.87 -21.48
C PHE A 131 1.35 3.82 -21.97
N ARG A 132 0.28 3.98 -21.20
CA ARG A 132 -0.79 4.90 -21.54
C ARG A 132 -0.31 6.35 -21.58
N SER A 133 0.50 6.71 -20.60
CA SER A 133 1.05 8.05 -20.50
C SER A 133 2.00 8.37 -21.64
N VAL A 134 2.83 7.41 -22.01
CA VAL A 134 3.73 7.58 -23.16
C VAL A 134 2.90 7.80 -24.43
N LYS A 135 1.84 7.03 -24.62
CA LYS A 135 0.96 7.24 -25.77
C LYS A 135 0.34 8.62 -25.76
N LEU A 136 -0.18 9.04 -24.60
CA LEU A 136 -0.78 10.36 -24.46
C LEU A 136 0.25 11.48 -24.70
N ILE A 137 1.43 11.32 -24.14
CA ILE A 137 2.50 12.28 -24.30
C ILE A 137 2.92 12.38 -25.77
N LEU A 138 3.09 11.25 -26.42
CA LEU A 138 3.43 11.23 -27.84
C LEU A 138 2.35 11.89 -28.68
N THR A 139 1.07 11.63 -28.34
CA THR A 139 -0.06 12.25 -29.04
C THR A 139 -0.07 13.75 -28.83
N ILE A 140 0.21 14.21 -27.62
CA ILE A 140 0.23 15.64 -27.29
C ILE A 140 1.43 16.33 -27.92
N LYS A 141 2.58 15.69 -27.92
CA LYS A 141 3.80 16.27 -28.44
C LYS A 141 3.89 16.20 -29.96
N SER A 142 3.20 15.28 -30.55
CA SER A 142 3.17 15.20 -32.01
C SER A 142 2.07 16.07 -32.57
#